data_ef947dab0e4e81c1ffe3f523b2a24591
#
_entry.id   ef947dab0e4e81c1ffe3f523b2a24591
#
_cell.length_a   1.000
_cell.length_b   1.000
_cell.length_c   1.000
_cell.angle_alpha   90.00
_cell.angle_beta   90.00
_cell.angle_gamma   90.00
#
_symmetry.space_group_name_H-M   'P 1'
#
loop_
_entity.id
_entity.type
_entity.pdbx_description
1 polymer ?
#
loop_
_entity_poly.entity_id
_entity_poly.type
_entity_poly.pdbx_seq_one_letter_code
_entity_poly.pdbx_strand_id
1 'polypeptide(L)'
;MAKKTGKTTTRKTSTKSASNKKTAARPASPDQPLRDHLLYLLKGGGAHADFDAAMGDWPVQLAGVKVANFPHTAWMLLEHMRLAQWDILEFSRNSKHVSPRWPEGYWPASEAPSDEKAWTASMAAFRKDLRTIELLVSDRKVDLYARIPWGDGQTILREALLVVDHNAYHLGQLVMLRKSIGI
;
A
#
# COMPACT_ATOMS: atom_id res chain seq x y z
N MET A 1 21.25 -12.14 88.40
CA MET A 1 19.87 -12.14 87.79
C MET A 1 19.63 -10.75 87.21
N ALA A 2 19.69 -10.63 85.85
CA ALA A 2 19.40 -9.34 85.19
C ALA A 2 18.64 -9.66 83.89
N LYS A 3 17.40 -9.21 83.83
CA LYS A 3 16.51 -9.30 82.65
C LYS A 3 16.87 -8.20 81.65
N LYS A 4 17.22 -8.57 80.40
CA LYS A 4 17.35 -7.65 79.28
C LYS A 4 16.02 -7.64 78.50
N THR A 5 15.39 -6.50 78.45
CA THR A 5 14.21 -6.20 77.62
C THR A 5 14.64 -5.80 76.23
N GLY A 6 14.25 -6.57 75.23
CA GLY A 6 14.47 -6.25 73.80
C GLY A 6 13.45 -5.30 73.26
N LYS A 7 13.91 -4.24 72.59
CA LYS A 7 13.09 -3.20 71.93
C LYS A 7 12.93 -3.58 70.48
N THR A 8 11.71 -3.93 70.07
CA THR A 8 11.38 -4.27 68.65
C THR A 8 11.11 -2.95 67.89
N THR A 9 11.92 -2.68 66.90
CA THR A 9 11.75 -1.53 66.02
C THR A 9 10.94 -1.96 64.75
N THR A 10 9.71 -1.45 64.65
CA THR A 10 8.83 -1.75 63.51
C THR A 10 9.20 -0.80 62.35
N ARG A 11 9.71 -1.37 61.27
CA ARG A 11 10.04 -0.70 59.99
C ARG A 11 8.79 -0.55 59.18
N LYS A 12 8.24 0.67 59.01
CA LYS A 12 7.15 0.99 58.08
C LYS A 12 7.70 0.98 56.65
N THR A 13 7.28 0.00 55.84
CA THR A 13 7.49 -0.01 54.40
C THR A 13 6.42 0.84 53.74
N SER A 14 6.84 1.96 53.15
CA SER A 14 5.99 2.84 52.35
C SER A 14 5.93 2.27 50.93
N THR A 15 4.82 1.69 50.56
CA THR A 15 4.52 1.28 49.18
C THR A 15 4.09 2.51 48.36
N LYS A 16 4.98 3.00 47.51
CA LYS A 16 4.64 3.98 46.46
C LYS A 16 3.73 3.33 45.43
N SER A 17 2.45 3.66 45.43
CA SER A 17 1.51 3.35 44.34
C SER A 17 1.94 4.09 43.09
N ALA A 18 2.41 3.36 42.08
CA ALA A 18 2.65 3.90 40.77
C ALA A 18 1.30 4.11 40.05
N SER A 19 0.86 5.37 39.99
CA SER A 19 -0.29 5.79 39.19
C SER A 19 -0.02 5.55 37.71
N ASN A 20 -0.59 4.49 37.17
CA ASN A 20 -0.57 4.16 35.76
C ASN A 20 -1.53 5.13 35.03
N LYS A 21 -1.02 6.29 34.57
CA LYS A 21 -1.77 7.18 33.68
C LYS A 21 -2.02 6.43 32.38
N LYS A 22 -3.20 5.79 32.24
CA LYS A 22 -3.76 5.42 30.95
C LYS A 22 -3.83 6.70 30.11
N THR A 23 -2.93 6.83 29.13
CA THR A 23 -3.06 7.83 28.06
C THR A 23 -4.40 7.58 27.39
N ALA A 24 -5.35 8.48 27.57
CA ALA A 24 -6.63 8.43 26.90
C ALA A 24 -6.38 8.38 25.39
N ALA A 25 -6.84 7.32 24.72
CA ALA A 25 -6.76 7.20 23.29
C ALA A 25 -7.47 8.43 22.67
N ARG A 26 -6.77 9.14 21.79
CA ARG A 26 -7.33 10.26 21.02
C ARG A 26 -8.60 9.75 20.32
N PRO A 27 -9.74 10.49 20.39
CA PRO A 27 -10.97 10.04 19.73
C PRO A 27 -10.70 9.75 18.25
N ALA A 28 -11.29 8.65 17.75
CA ALA A 28 -11.18 8.25 16.37
C ALA A 28 -11.74 9.37 15.47
N SER A 29 -11.08 9.64 14.34
CA SER A 29 -11.60 10.56 13.33
C SER A 29 -12.94 10.02 12.79
N PRO A 30 -13.91 10.87 12.43
CA PRO A 30 -15.18 10.41 11.83
C PRO A 30 -14.99 9.55 10.57
N ASP A 31 -13.91 9.76 9.84
CA ASP A 31 -13.55 9.02 8.62
C ASP A 31 -12.61 7.81 8.87
N GLN A 32 -12.31 7.49 10.14
CA GLN A 32 -11.42 6.37 10.45
C GLN A 32 -11.89 5.03 9.87
N PRO A 33 -13.17 4.63 9.95
CA PRO A 33 -13.65 3.39 9.34
C PRO A 33 -13.43 3.37 7.81
N LEU A 34 -13.63 4.50 7.12
CA LEU A 34 -13.36 4.61 5.69
C LEU A 34 -11.87 4.40 5.39
N ARG A 35 -10.96 5.05 6.15
CA ARG A 35 -9.51 4.87 5.98
C ARG A 35 -9.10 3.43 6.21
N ASP A 36 -9.62 2.78 7.24
CA ASP A 36 -9.33 1.38 7.55
C ASP A 36 -9.74 0.46 6.39
N HIS A 37 -10.91 0.69 5.79
CA HIS A 37 -11.38 -0.08 4.64
C HIS A 37 -10.58 0.19 3.37
N LEU A 38 -10.22 1.45 3.09
CA LEU A 38 -9.34 1.79 1.96
C LEU A 38 -7.97 1.13 2.11
N LEU A 39 -7.36 1.22 3.30
CA LEU A 39 -6.07 0.58 3.59
C LEU A 39 -6.14 -0.94 3.47
N TYR A 40 -7.24 -1.55 3.91
CA TYR A 40 -7.48 -2.98 3.74
C TYR A 40 -7.46 -3.38 2.26
N LEU A 41 -8.17 -2.62 1.40
CA LEU A 41 -8.22 -2.88 -0.04
C LEU A 41 -6.91 -2.58 -0.76
N LEU A 42 -6.23 -1.48 -0.43
CA LEU A 42 -4.92 -1.11 -1.00
C LEU A 42 -3.86 -2.19 -0.73
N LYS A 43 -3.91 -2.83 0.43
CA LYS A 43 -3.03 -3.95 0.81
C LYS A 43 -3.39 -5.29 0.17
N GLY A 44 -4.35 -5.31 -0.74
CA GLY A 44 -4.84 -6.53 -1.37
C GLY A 44 -5.78 -7.34 -0.49
N GLY A 45 -6.38 -6.71 0.54
CA GLY A 45 -7.44 -7.34 1.33
C GLY A 45 -8.67 -7.62 0.46
N GLY A 46 -9.32 -8.76 0.70
CA GLY A 46 -10.55 -9.09 0.01
C GLY A 46 -10.57 -10.46 -0.63
N ALA A 47 -11.28 -10.60 -1.74
CA ALA A 47 -11.63 -11.88 -2.33
C ALA A 47 -10.70 -12.33 -3.46
N HIS A 48 -9.60 -11.63 -3.71
CA HIS A 48 -8.65 -11.96 -4.79
C HIS A 48 -7.20 -11.97 -4.28
N ALA A 49 -6.27 -12.47 -5.10
CA ALA A 49 -4.84 -12.46 -4.82
C ALA A 49 -4.34 -11.00 -4.72
N ASP A 50 -3.46 -10.73 -3.76
CA ASP A 50 -2.72 -9.49 -3.70
C ASP A 50 -1.56 -9.48 -4.72
N PHE A 51 -0.84 -8.36 -4.79
CA PHE A 51 0.26 -8.19 -5.71
C PHE A 51 1.38 -9.21 -5.50
N ASP A 52 1.73 -9.49 -4.24
CA ASP A 52 2.82 -10.42 -3.93
C ASP A 52 2.42 -11.87 -4.22
N ALA A 53 1.17 -12.26 -3.98
CA ALA A 53 0.65 -13.57 -4.35
C ALA A 53 0.56 -13.76 -5.88
N ALA A 54 0.28 -12.68 -6.64
CA ALA A 54 0.20 -12.75 -8.10
C ALA A 54 1.58 -12.72 -8.77
N MET A 55 2.56 -11.98 -8.21
CA MET A 55 3.79 -11.59 -8.89
C MET A 55 5.08 -11.97 -8.16
N GLY A 56 5.03 -12.28 -6.85
CA GLY A 56 6.23 -12.36 -6.00
C GLY A 56 7.27 -13.39 -6.42
N ASP A 57 6.86 -14.49 -7.00
CA ASP A 57 7.71 -15.60 -7.48
C ASP A 57 7.62 -15.79 -9.00
N TRP A 58 7.24 -14.76 -9.75
CA TRP A 58 7.18 -14.83 -11.21
C TRP A 58 8.58 -14.98 -11.82
N PRO A 59 8.88 -16.06 -12.57
CA PRO A 59 10.17 -16.22 -13.22
C PRO A 59 10.36 -15.13 -14.28
N VAL A 60 11.44 -14.36 -14.20
CA VAL A 60 11.69 -13.23 -15.11
C VAL A 60 11.75 -13.69 -16.57
N GLN A 61 12.21 -14.93 -16.82
CA GLN A 61 12.30 -15.52 -18.16
C GLN A 61 10.92 -15.69 -18.81
N LEU A 62 9.86 -15.76 -18.00
CA LEU A 62 8.48 -15.90 -18.45
C LEU A 62 7.74 -14.55 -18.49
N ALA A 63 8.37 -13.44 -18.07
CA ALA A 63 7.72 -12.14 -17.99
C ALA A 63 7.27 -11.57 -19.34
N GLY A 64 7.98 -11.93 -20.43
CA GLY A 64 7.67 -11.52 -21.79
C GLY A 64 6.95 -12.57 -22.63
N VAL A 65 6.51 -13.70 -22.03
CA VAL A 65 5.84 -14.76 -22.76
C VAL A 65 4.46 -14.28 -23.24
N LYS A 66 4.21 -14.45 -24.54
CA LYS A 66 2.90 -14.24 -25.14
C LYS A 66 2.05 -15.50 -25.02
N VAL A 67 0.87 -15.36 -24.48
CA VAL A 67 -0.13 -16.44 -24.41
C VAL A 67 -1.24 -16.14 -25.42
N ALA A 68 -1.67 -17.18 -26.15
CA ALA A 68 -2.75 -17.05 -27.13
C ALA A 68 -4.00 -16.44 -26.48
N ASN A 69 -4.59 -15.45 -27.16
CA ASN A 69 -5.76 -14.71 -26.70
C ASN A 69 -5.55 -13.77 -25.48
N PHE A 70 -4.31 -13.58 -25.03
CA PHE A 70 -3.97 -12.54 -24.07
C PHE A 70 -3.27 -11.39 -24.81
N PRO A 71 -3.80 -10.15 -24.73
CA PRO A 71 -3.23 -9.02 -25.46
C PRO A 71 -1.90 -8.52 -24.87
N HIS A 72 -1.63 -8.82 -23.61
CA HIS A 72 -0.49 -8.30 -22.86
C HIS A 72 0.32 -9.41 -22.19
N THR A 73 1.63 -9.22 -22.13
CA THR A 73 2.54 -10.05 -21.31
C THR A 73 2.50 -9.63 -19.84
N ALA A 74 3.09 -10.43 -18.96
CA ALA A 74 3.21 -10.07 -17.54
C ALA A 74 4.02 -8.78 -17.33
N TRP A 75 5.08 -8.58 -18.13
CA TRP A 75 5.86 -7.35 -18.13
C TRP A 75 5.02 -6.12 -18.49
N MET A 76 4.24 -6.23 -19.56
CA MET A 76 3.38 -5.13 -20.01
C MET A 76 2.37 -4.75 -18.94
N LEU A 77 1.73 -5.73 -18.30
CA LEU A 77 0.76 -5.48 -17.22
C LEU A 77 1.43 -4.87 -15.98
N LEU A 78 2.60 -5.39 -15.57
CA LEU A 78 3.36 -4.82 -14.45
C LEU A 78 3.72 -3.36 -14.68
N GLU A 79 4.28 -3.03 -15.85
CA GLU A 79 4.66 -1.65 -16.17
C GLU A 79 3.45 -0.73 -16.30
N HIS A 80 2.36 -1.21 -16.89
CA HIS A 80 1.12 -0.44 -16.95
C HIS A 80 0.59 -0.11 -15.55
N MET A 81 0.49 -1.10 -14.69
CA MET A 81 0.06 -0.90 -13.30
C MET A 81 0.98 0.07 -12.55
N ARG A 82 2.30 -0.08 -12.72
CA ARG A 82 3.29 0.80 -12.10
C ARG A 82 3.17 2.25 -12.57
N LEU A 83 3.05 2.45 -13.89
CA LEU A 83 2.92 3.78 -14.50
C LEU A 83 1.62 4.47 -14.09
N ALA A 84 0.49 3.76 -14.15
CA ALA A 84 -0.80 4.30 -13.75
C ALA A 84 -0.83 4.65 -12.26
N GLN A 85 -0.33 3.77 -11.40
CA GLN A 85 -0.27 4.00 -9.95
C GLN A 85 0.66 5.16 -9.60
N TRP A 86 1.83 5.26 -10.24
CA TRP A 86 2.75 6.38 -10.10
C TRP A 86 2.10 7.71 -10.50
N ASP A 87 1.43 7.75 -11.64
CA ASP A 87 0.72 8.94 -12.13
C ASP A 87 -0.35 9.39 -11.14
N ILE A 88 -1.19 8.49 -10.68
CA ILE A 88 -2.24 8.77 -9.68
C ILE A 88 -1.61 9.32 -8.39
N LEU A 89 -0.52 8.72 -7.91
CA LEU A 89 0.19 9.18 -6.72
C LEU A 89 0.77 10.59 -6.91
N GLU A 90 1.48 10.83 -8.01
CA GLU A 90 2.09 12.13 -8.27
C GLU A 90 1.02 13.22 -8.51
N PHE A 91 -0.03 12.92 -9.24
CA PHE A 91 -1.19 13.80 -9.39
C PHE A 91 -1.80 14.17 -8.03
N SER A 92 -1.88 13.21 -7.11
CA SER A 92 -2.46 13.44 -5.78
C SER A 92 -1.66 14.39 -4.88
N ARG A 93 -0.34 14.52 -5.09
CA ARG A 93 0.56 15.21 -4.15
C ARG A 93 1.46 16.28 -4.75
N ASN A 94 1.55 16.38 -6.05
CA ASN A 94 2.51 17.24 -6.74
C ASN A 94 1.80 18.14 -7.76
N SER A 95 1.62 19.42 -7.41
CA SER A 95 0.96 20.41 -8.28
C SER A 95 1.68 20.70 -9.61
N LYS A 96 2.92 20.23 -9.76
CA LYS A 96 3.72 20.39 -10.99
C LYS A 96 3.75 19.12 -11.82
N HIS A 97 3.06 18.06 -11.37
CA HIS A 97 3.01 16.81 -12.11
C HIS A 97 2.26 16.99 -13.43
N VAL A 98 2.79 16.37 -14.46
CA VAL A 98 2.16 16.29 -15.79
C VAL A 98 1.98 14.82 -16.09
N SER A 99 0.73 14.40 -16.21
CA SER A 99 0.38 13.01 -16.53
C SER A 99 0.89 12.61 -17.91
N PRO A 100 1.31 11.35 -18.08
CA PRO A 100 1.65 10.80 -19.39
C PRO A 100 0.50 10.93 -20.38
N ARG A 101 0.82 10.98 -21.68
CA ARG A 101 -0.21 10.99 -22.72
C ARG A 101 -0.99 9.68 -22.72
N TRP A 102 -2.31 9.76 -22.62
CA TRP A 102 -3.20 8.61 -22.69
C TRP A 102 -3.47 8.20 -24.15
N PRO A 103 -3.51 6.89 -24.45
CA PRO A 103 -3.16 5.74 -23.62
C PRO A 103 -1.67 5.36 -23.67
N GLU A 104 -0.93 5.84 -24.66
CA GLU A 104 0.41 5.34 -25.06
C GLU A 104 1.45 5.49 -23.95
N GLY A 105 1.39 6.58 -23.17
CA GLY A 105 2.33 6.86 -22.10
C GLY A 105 2.21 5.95 -20.87
N TYR A 106 1.16 5.09 -20.83
CA TYR A 106 0.94 4.17 -19.71
C TYR A 106 1.35 2.73 -20.02
N TRP A 107 1.92 2.48 -21.19
CA TRP A 107 2.37 1.16 -21.58
C TRP A 107 3.87 1.15 -21.88
N PRO A 108 4.60 0.06 -21.57
CA PRO A 108 6.01 -0.05 -21.95
C PRO A 108 6.14 -0.21 -23.47
N ALA A 109 7.27 0.27 -24.00
CA ALA A 109 7.59 0.10 -25.42
C ALA A 109 7.97 -1.34 -25.79
N SER A 110 8.33 -2.17 -24.79
CA SER A 110 8.75 -3.56 -24.99
C SER A 110 7.77 -4.55 -24.37
N GLU A 111 7.70 -5.74 -24.93
CA GLU A 111 6.85 -6.83 -24.44
C GLU A 111 7.51 -7.67 -23.34
N ALA A 112 8.81 -7.45 -23.09
CA ALA A 112 9.61 -8.13 -22.08
C ALA A 112 10.52 -7.11 -21.37
N PRO A 113 10.92 -7.37 -20.10
CA PRO A 113 11.95 -6.57 -19.45
C PRO A 113 13.28 -6.72 -20.18
N SER A 114 14.12 -5.68 -20.16
CA SER A 114 15.46 -5.71 -20.77
C SER A 114 16.38 -6.74 -20.09
N ASP A 115 16.18 -6.93 -18.79
CA ASP A 115 16.96 -7.81 -17.94
C ASP A 115 16.23 -8.06 -16.60
N GLU A 116 16.78 -8.91 -15.74
CA GLU A 116 16.26 -9.20 -14.41
C GLU A 116 16.26 -7.96 -13.49
N LYS A 117 17.22 -7.05 -13.67
CA LYS A 117 17.29 -5.81 -12.89
C LYS A 117 16.13 -4.88 -13.22
N ALA A 118 15.74 -4.77 -14.48
CA ALA A 118 14.58 -3.98 -14.90
C ALA A 118 13.28 -4.53 -14.28
N TRP A 119 13.11 -5.87 -14.32
CA TRP A 119 11.98 -6.55 -13.68
C TRP A 119 11.90 -6.25 -12.19
N THR A 120 13.00 -6.48 -11.47
CA THR A 120 13.08 -6.27 -10.01
C THR A 120 12.86 -4.81 -9.65
N ALA A 121 13.41 -3.88 -10.42
CA ALA A 121 13.23 -2.44 -10.21
C ALA A 121 11.77 -2.01 -10.37
N SER A 122 11.07 -2.54 -11.39
CA SER A 122 9.67 -2.26 -11.61
C SER A 122 8.78 -2.78 -10.47
N MET A 123 9.01 -4.02 -10.03
CA MET A 123 8.34 -4.61 -8.86
C MET A 123 8.55 -3.76 -7.59
N ALA A 124 9.78 -3.32 -7.36
CA ALA A 124 10.13 -2.49 -6.21
C ALA A 124 9.47 -1.11 -6.27
N ALA A 125 9.44 -0.49 -7.46
CA ALA A 125 8.80 0.81 -7.68
C ALA A 125 7.29 0.73 -7.44
N PHE A 126 6.61 -0.28 -7.97
CA PHE A 126 5.18 -0.51 -7.72
C PHE A 126 4.88 -0.60 -6.21
N ARG A 127 5.62 -1.45 -5.48
CA ARG A 127 5.44 -1.60 -4.02
C ARG A 127 5.70 -0.30 -3.25
N LYS A 128 6.72 0.46 -3.65
CA LYS A 128 7.07 1.74 -3.03
C LYS A 128 5.95 2.76 -3.19
N ASP A 129 5.41 2.88 -4.39
CA ASP A 129 4.37 3.86 -4.69
C ASP A 129 3.04 3.47 -4.02
N LEU A 130 2.69 2.17 -4.00
CA LEU A 130 1.54 1.67 -3.26
C LEU A 130 1.63 2.00 -1.76
N ARG A 131 2.79 1.75 -1.14
CA ARG A 131 3.02 2.13 0.25
C ARG A 131 2.91 3.63 0.48
N THR A 132 3.32 4.45 -0.48
CA THR A 132 3.20 5.91 -0.37
C THR A 132 1.73 6.36 -0.43
N ILE A 133 0.90 5.69 -1.24
CA ILE A 133 -0.55 5.91 -1.27
C ILE A 133 -1.18 5.49 0.07
N GLU A 134 -0.78 4.35 0.63
CA GLU A 134 -1.24 3.92 1.96
C GLU A 134 -0.91 4.96 3.04
N LEU A 135 0.30 5.53 3.01
CA LEU A 135 0.69 6.60 3.93
C LEU A 135 -0.17 7.85 3.76
N LEU A 136 -0.45 8.25 2.51
CA LEU A 136 -1.31 9.39 2.21
C LEU A 136 -2.73 9.17 2.74
N VAL A 137 -3.30 7.98 2.54
CA VAL A 137 -4.63 7.61 3.04
C VAL A 137 -4.65 7.52 4.57
N SER A 138 -3.57 7.07 5.21
CA SER A 138 -3.50 6.93 6.67
C SER A 138 -3.25 8.25 7.41
N ASP A 139 -2.74 9.27 6.74
CA ASP A 139 -2.44 10.56 7.36
C ASP A 139 -3.74 11.33 7.67
N ARG A 140 -4.03 11.47 8.96
CA ARG A 140 -5.22 12.19 9.45
C ARG A 140 -5.22 13.71 9.16
N LYS A 141 -4.10 14.26 8.70
CA LYS A 141 -4.02 15.65 8.26
C LYS A 141 -4.53 15.83 6.84
N VAL A 142 -4.61 14.76 6.08
CA VAL A 142 -5.14 14.74 4.71
C VAL A 142 -6.65 14.61 4.79
N ASP A 143 -7.36 15.59 4.29
CA ASP A 143 -8.82 15.52 4.07
C ASP A 143 -9.06 14.70 2.79
N LEU A 144 -9.62 13.48 2.97
CA LEU A 144 -9.90 12.58 1.84
C LEU A 144 -10.95 13.13 0.87
N TYR A 145 -11.83 14.02 1.34
CA TYR A 145 -12.95 14.57 0.57
C TYR A 145 -12.64 15.91 -0.09
N ALA A 146 -11.57 16.59 0.36
CA ALA A 146 -11.17 17.85 -0.26
C ALA A 146 -10.74 17.64 -1.70
N ARG A 147 -11.13 18.57 -2.57
CA ARG A 147 -10.69 18.58 -3.96
C ARG A 147 -9.19 18.82 -4.04
N ILE A 148 -8.50 18.09 -4.91
CA ILE A 148 -7.11 18.35 -5.25
C ILE A 148 -7.05 19.71 -5.95
N PRO A 149 -6.30 20.70 -5.44
CA PRO A 149 -6.40 22.10 -5.91
C PRO A 149 -6.03 22.33 -7.39
N TRP A 150 -5.29 21.41 -7.97
CA TRP A 150 -4.83 21.46 -9.38
C TRP A 150 -5.55 20.46 -10.29
N GLY A 151 -6.57 19.78 -9.77
CA GLY A 151 -7.40 18.84 -10.52
C GLY A 151 -8.75 19.43 -10.91
N ASP A 152 -9.52 18.69 -11.70
CA ASP A 152 -10.84 19.06 -12.20
C ASP A 152 -11.99 18.57 -11.29
N GLY A 153 -11.71 18.48 -9.98
CA GLY A 153 -12.68 18.05 -8.97
C GLY A 153 -12.38 16.69 -8.32
N GLN A 154 -11.28 16.07 -8.70
CA GLN A 154 -10.81 14.84 -8.06
C GLN A 154 -10.45 15.08 -6.58
N THR A 155 -10.61 14.03 -5.77
CA THR A 155 -10.27 14.02 -4.34
C THR A 155 -9.30 12.88 -4.05
N ILE A 156 -8.58 12.94 -2.92
CA ILE A 156 -7.71 11.82 -2.50
C ILE A 156 -8.51 10.51 -2.34
N LEU A 157 -9.75 10.59 -1.88
CA LEU A 157 -10.65 9.43 -1.82
C LEU A 157 -10.85 8.81 -3.21
N ARG A 158 -11.17 9.63 -4.21
CA ARG A 158 -11.38 9.16 -5.59
C ARG A 158 -10.12 8.50 -6.14
N GLU A 159 -8.95 9.09 -5.91
CA GLU A 159 -7.68 8.56 -6.39
C GLU A 159 -7.32 7.22 -5.70
N ALA A 160 -7.55 7.12 -4.40
CA ALA A 160 -7.33 5.86 -3.68
C ALA A 160 -8.26 4.73 -4.18
N LEU A 161 -9.54 5.04 -4.43
CA LEU A 161 -10.49 4.08 -5.01
C LEU A 161 -10.08 3.67 -6.43
N LEU A 162 -9.59 4.61 -7.24
CA LEU A 162 -9.10 4.32 -8.59
C LEU A 162 -7.91 3.36 -8.56
N VAL A 163 -6.95 3.55 -7.64
CA VAL A 163 -5.82 2.63 -7.48
C VAL A 163 -6.29 1.23 -7.09
N VAL A 164 -7.22 1.12 -6.14
CA VAL A 164 -7.78 -0.17 -5.73
C VAL A 164 -8.45 -0.90 -6.90
N ASP A 165 -9.33 -0.21 -7.62
CA ASP A 165 -10.08 -0.75 -8.75
C ASP A 165 -9.14 -1.19 -9.89
N HIS A 166 -8.24 -0.32 -10.31
CA HIS A 166 -7.30 -0.56 -11.39
C HIS A 166 -6.34 -1.71 -11.08
N ASN A 167 -5.79 -1.74 -9.87
CA ASN A 167 -4.90 -2.83 -9.46
C ASN A 167 -5.66 -4.15 -9.37
N ALA A 168 -6.86 -4.20 -8.81
CA ALA A 168 -7.67 -5.41 -8.75
C ALA A 168 -7.97 -5.98 -10.14
N TYR A 169 -8.33 -5.10 -11.11
CA TYR A 169 -8.60 -5.49 -12.49
C TYR A 169 -7.38 -6.15 -13.16
N HIS A 170 -6.21 -5.55 -13.05
CA HIS A 170 -5.00 -6.08 -13.68
C HIS A 170 -4.37 -7.26 -12.93
N LEU A 171 -4.51 -7.32 -11.60
CA LEU A 171 -4.12 -8.50 -10.83
C LEU A 171 -4.92 -9.75 -11.26
N GLY A 172 -6.21 -9.59 -11.55
CA GLY A 172 -7.01 -10.66 -12.12
C GLY A 172 -6.46 -11.17 -13.45
N GLN A 173 -6.03 -10.26 -14.34
CA GLN A 173 -5.38 -10.62 -15.61
C GLN A 173 -4.06 -11.35 -15.40
N LEU A 174 -3.21 -10.88 -14.48
CA LEU A 174 -1.95 -11.53 -14.14
C LEU A 174 -2.15 -12.93 -13.56
N VAL A 175 -3.12 -13.12 -12.68
CA VAL A 175 -3.46 -14.45 -12.13
C VAL A 175 -3.92 -15.40 -13.25
N MET A 176 -4.73 -14.92 -14.19
CA MET A 176 -5.16 -15.74 -15.33
C MET A 176 -3.99 -16.07 -16.25
N LEU A 177 -3.13 -15.09 -16.56
CA LEU A 177 -1.93 -15.28 -17.36
C LEU A 177 -0.99 -16.30 -16.71
N ARG A 178 -0.74 -16.19 -15.40
CA ARG A 178 0.05 -17.11 -14.59
C ARG A 178 -0.44 -18.56 -14.73
N LYS A 179 -1.74 -18.78 -14.53
CA LYS A 179 -2.35 -20.10 -14.70
C LYS A 179 -2.23 -20.64 -16.13
N SER A 180 -2.31 -19.76 -17.12
CA SER A 180 -2.21 -20.15 -18.53
C SER A 180 -0.81 -20.60 -18.95
N ILE A 181 0.24 -20.15 -18.25
CA ILE A 181 1.63 -20.57 -18.48
C ILE A 181 2.11 -21.64 -17.51
N GLY A 182 1.25 -22.09 -16.58
CA GLY A 182 1.53 -23.24 -15.71
C GLY A 182 2.43 -22.97 -14.51
N ILE A 183 2.41 -21.74 -13.98
CA ILE A 183 3.17 -21.35 -12.76
C ILE A 183 2.27 -20.86 -11.63
#